data_1bb6dbd73736b2c2325a163c0f7fdcc3
#
_entry.id   1bb6dbd73736b2c2325a163c0f7fdcc3
#
_cell.length_a   1.000
_cell.length_b   1.000
_cell.length_c   1.000
_cell.angle_alpha   90.00
_cell.angle_beta   90.00
_cell.angle_gamma   90.00
#
_symmetry.space_group_name_H-M   'P 1'
#
loop_
_entity.id
_entity.type
_entity.pdbx_description
1 polymer ?
#
loop_
_entity_poly.entity_id
_entity_poly.type
_entity_poly.pdbx_seq_one_letter_code
_entity_poly.pdbx_strand_id
1 'polypeptide(L)'
;MSAVPTISVVIPCYRHADALAACLSALAVQVREAAGEIIVVNSDADPAVAAAATRGGARLVQSPTRLLPGQARNLGATHALSGLLAFIDADCVPESGWLTAARAALEGGARLAGGPVLHARPLHPIAVSDNLLQFADFPPNRPDGPARYFAGCNLAIRSADFQAVGGFPDVVLPAGEDTSFCAAVLARWPGGLHFSRAMRVRHTGRTTFGAFLHHHATFGYCRGALNLHLEPWQRRWGAHPLMAPSVAAKRLSYILGRGWQWDRWQLARTMVLLPIVVPGLFAWASGFRRGLRAIPEATQ
;
A
#
# COMPACT_ATOMS: atom_id res chain seq x y z
N MET A 1 -21.82 -29.03 -2.74
CA MET A 1 -21.66 -27.58 -2.47
C MET A 1 -20.25 -27.38 -1.94
N SER A 2 -19.38 -26.59 -2.63
CA SER A 2 -18.07 -26.25 -2.09
C SER A 2 -18.24 -25.43 -0.82
N ALA A 3 -17.44 -25.71 0.21
CA ALA A 3 -17.46 -24.94 1.46
C ALA A 3 -17.16 -23.47 1.18
N VAL A 4 -17.81 -22.55 1.93
CA VAL A 4 -17.52 -21.12 1.84
C VAL A 4 -16.07 -20.88 2.32
N PRO A 5 -15.22 -20.18 1.54
CA PRO A 5 -13.84 -19.92 1.94
C PRO A 5 -13.77 -19.08 3.22
N THR A 6 -12.75 -19.31 4.05
CA THR A 6 -12.60 -18.62 5.34
C THR A 6 -12.02 -17.21 5.18
N ILE A 7 -11.28 -16.95 4.08
CA ILE A 7 -10.69 -15.66 3.75
C ILE A 7 -10.54 -15.54 2.23
N SER A 8 -10.87 -14.37 1.67
CA SER A 8 -10.66 -14.04 0.26
C SER A 8 -9.49 -13.07 0.12
N VAL A 9 -8.45 -13.49 -0.61
CA VAL A 9 -7.28 -12.66 -0.91
C VAL A 9 -7.50 -11.98 -2.26
N VAL A 10 -7.55 -10.65 -2.27
CA VAL A 10 -7.75 -9.83 -3.48
C VAL A 10 -6.42 -9.24 -3.92
N ILE A 11 -6.04 -9.48 -5.18
CA ILE A 11 -4.79 -9.04 -5.79
C ILE A 11 -5.10 -8.16 -7.01
N PRO A 12 -4.97 -6.83 -6.92
CA PRO A 12 -5.03 -5.97 -8.10
C PRO A 12 -3.76 -6.19 -8.94
N CYS A 13 -3.90 -6.39 -10.24
CA CYS A 13 -2.77 -6.59 -11.14
C CYS A 13 -2.93 -5.83 -12.46
N TYR A 14 -1.89 -5.06 -12.81
CA TYR A 14 -1.76 -4.37 -14.09
C TYR A 14 -0.38 -4.62 -14.68
N ARG A 15 -0.28 -5.48 -15.71
CA ARG A 15 0.95 -5.78 -16.48
C ARG A 15 2.15 -6.28 -15.65
N HIS A 16 1.94 -6.94 -14.52
CA HIS A 16 2.99 -7.48 -13.63
C HIS A 16 2.92 -8.99 -13.48
N ALA A 17 2.87 -9.74 -14.57
CA ALA A 17 2.66 -11.19 -14.58
C ALA A 17 3.72 -11.97 -13.79
N ASP A 18 5.02 -11.62 -13.93
CA ASP A 18 6.11 -12.32 -13.22
C ASP A 18 6.06 -12.07 -11.70
N ALA A 19 5.78 -10.83 -11.30
CA ALA A 19 5.63 -10.49 -9.89
C ALA A 19 4.40 -11.18 -9.28
N LEU A 20 3.28 -11.19 -10.02
CA LEU A 20 2.08 -11.92 -9.65
C LEU A 20 2.36 -13.41 -9.43
N ALA A 21 3.12 -14.06 -10.32
CA ALA A 21 3.47 -15.47 -10.18
C ALA A 21 4.23 -15.75 -8.86
N ALA A 22 5.16 -14.87 -8.47
CA ALA A 22 5.87 -14.97 -7.20
C ALA A 22 4.93 -14.78 -5.98
N CYS A 23 4.02 -13.81 -6.05
CA CYS A 23 3.00 -13.57 -5.03
C CYS A 23 2.09 -14.81 -4.85
N LEU A 24 1.56 -15.34 -5.95
CA LEU A 24 0.69 -16.51 -5.95
C LEU A 24 1.38 -17.76 -5.39
N SER A 25 2.64 -17.98 -5.76
CA SER A 25 3.44 -19.09 -5.23
C SER A 25 3.59 -19.02 -3.71
N ALA A 26 3.83 -17.83 -3.15
CA ALA A 26 3.95 -17.63 -1.71
C ALA A 26 2.60 -17.76 -0.97
N LEU A 27 1.49 -17.43 -1.64
CA LEU A 27 0.14 -17.57 -1.08
C LEU A 27 -0.40 -19.01 -1.11
N ALA A 28 0.03 -19.82 -2.08
CA ALA A 28 -0.62 -21.11 -2.38
C ALA A 28 -0.77 -22.04 -1.17
N VAL A 29 0.26 -22.15 -0.33
CA VAL A 29 0.22 -22.98 0.89
C VAL A 29 -0.71 -22.37 1.93
N GLN A 30 -0.55 -21.09 2.21
CA GLN A 30 -1.31 -20.38 3.25
C GLN A 30 -2.82 -20.37 2.94
N VAL A 31 -3.18 -20.14 1.68
CA VAL A 31 -4.60 -20.11 1.24
C VAL A 31 -5.23 -21.50 1.33
N ARG A 32 -4.49 -22.54 0.95
CA ARG A 32 -4.96 -23.94 1.08
C ARG A 32 -5.16 -24.33 2.54
N GLU A 33 -4.19 -24.03 3.42
CA GLU A 33 -4.26 -24.31 4.85
C GLU A 33 -5.40 -23.54 5.53
N ALA A 34 -5.64 -22.31 5.09
CA ALA A 34 -6.75 -21.49 5.58
C ALA A 34 -8.10 -21.84 4.95
N ALA A 35 -8.20 -22.80 4.02
CA ALA A 35 -9.38 -23.03 3.18
C ALA A 35 -9.93 -21.73 2.57
N GLY A 36 -9.02 -20.86 2.08
CA GLY A 36 -9.33 -19.56 1.50
C GLY A 36 -9.45 -19.59 -0.03
N GLU A 37 -9.62 -18.43 -0.63
CA GLU A 37 -9.58 -18.22 -2.09
C GLU A 37 -8.66 -17.08 -2.47
N ILE A 38 -8.17 -17.08 -3.71
CA ILE A 38 -7.42 -15.98 -4.31
C ILE A 38 -8.22 -15.42 -5.48
N ILE A 39 -8.37 -14.10 -5.52
CA ILE A 39 -9.04 -13.36 -6.59
C ILE A 39 -8.02 -12.39 -7.19
N VAL A 40 -7.66 -12.61 -8.45
CA VAL A 40 -6.79 -11.71 -9.22
C VAL A 40 -7.68 -10.82 -10.07
N VAL A 41 -7.57 -9.52 -9.90
CA VAL A 41 -8.21 -8.53 -10.76
C VAL A 41 -7.23 -8.10 -11.84
N ASN A 42 -7.39 -8.63 -13.04
CA ASN A 42 -6.58 -8.34 -14.20
C ASN A 42 -7.08 -7.05 -14.86
N SER A 43 -6.42 -5.96 -14.57
CA SER A 43 -6.70 -4.65 -15.12
C SER A 43 -6.10 -4.55 -16.54
N ASP A 44 -6.89 -4.07 -17.51
CA ASP A 44 -6.52 -4.00 -18.95
C ASP A 44 -6.47 -5.36 -19.66
N ALA A 45 -7.11 -6.39 -19.09
CA ALA A 45 -7.25 -7.75 -19.64
C ALA A 45 -5.95 -8.35 -20.22
N ASP A 46 -4.80 -8.13 -19.56
CA ASP A 46 -3.48 -8.60 -20.00
C ASP A 46 -3.42 -10.15 -20.04
N PRO A 47 -3.11 -10.75 -21.21
CA PRO A 47 -3.07 -12.21 -21.36
C PRO A 47 -2.00 -12.89 -20.49
N ALA A 48 -0.86 -12.22 -20.24
CA ALA A 48 0.20 -12.77 -19.41
C ALA A 48 -0.22 -12.84 -17.93
N VAL A 49 -0.94 -11.82 -17.45
CA VAL A 49 -1.55 -11.80 -16.12
C VAL A 49 -2.62 -12.90 -16.00
N ALA A 50 -3.47 -13.06 -17.02
CA ALA A 50 -4.49 -14.12 -17.04
C ALA A 50 -3.86 -15.51 -16.94
N ALA A 51 -2.81 -15.77 -17.74
CA ALA A 51 -2.07 -17.02 -17.71
C ALA A 51 -1.39 -17.28 -16.34
N ALA A 52 -0.81 -16.26 -15.73
CA ALA A 52 -0.21 -16.36 -14.39
C ALA A 52 -1.25 -16.68 -13.31
N ALA A 53 -2.40 -16.00 -13.33
CA ALA A 53 -3.50 -16.24 -12.40
C ALA A 53 -4.03 -17.68 -12.51
N THR A 54 -4.27 -18.17 -13.74
CA THR A 54 -4.73 -19.54 -13.99
C THR A 54 -3.73 -20.58 -13.48
N ARG A 55 -2.44 -20.41 -13.80
CA ARG A 55 -1.39 -21.32 -13.30
C ARG A 55 -1.29 -21.32 -11.78
N GLY A 56 -1.51 -20.17 -11.15
CA GLY A 56 -1.50 -20.02 -9.68
C GLY A 56 -2.78 -20.48 -9.00
N GLY A 57 -3.77 -21.00 -9.74
CA GLY A 57 -5.04 -21.48 -9.18
C GLY A 57 -5.94 -20.36 -8.64
N ALA A 58 -5.73 -19.12 -9.08
CA ALA A 58 -6.53 -17.98 -8.66
C ALA A 58 -7.79 -17.82 -9.52
N ARG A 59 -8.86 -17.35 -8.90
CA ARG A 59 -10.05 -16.89 -9.61
C ARG A 59 -9.73 -15.59 -10.33
N LEU A 60 -9.91 -15.55 -11.64
CA LEU A 60 -9.62 -14.40 -12.48
C LEU A 60 -10.86 -13.52 -12.65
N VAL A 61 -10.73 -12.24 -12.36
CA VAL A 61 -11.70 -11.18 -12.67
C VAL A 61 -11.03 -10.23 -13.66
N GLN A 62 -11.61 -10.06 -14.84
CA GLN A 62 -11.04 -9.22 -15.88
C GLN A 62 -11.77 -7.88 -15.98
N SER A 63 -11.00 -6.81 -16.15
CA SER A 63 -11.51 -5.52 -16.57
C SER A 63 -10.99 -5.20 -17.98
N PRO A 64 -11.84 -4.80 -18.92
CA PRO A 64 -11.41 -4.45 -20.28
C PRO A 64 -10.60 -3.15 -20.32
N THR A 65 -10.68 -2.35 -19.25
CA THR A 65 -9.98 -1.07 -19.11
C THR A 65 -9.08 -1.08 -17.89
N ARG A 66 -8.07 -0.20 -17.92
CA ARG A 66 -7.21 0.02 -16.78
C ARG A 66 -7.99 0.57 -15.60
N LEU A 67 -7.94 -0.14 -14.47
CA LEU A 67 -8.45 0.31 -13.19
C LEU A 67 -7.33 0.91 -12.34
N LEU A 68 -7.67 1.89 -11.54
CA LEU A 68 -6.82 2.36 -10.44
C LEU A 68 -6.83 1.33 -9.29
N PRO A 69 -5.79 1.30 -8.43
CA PRO A 69 -5.66 0.26 -7.40
C PRO A 69 -6.89 0.09 -6.51
N GLY A 70 -7.50 1.21 -6.04
CA GLY A 70 -8.72 1.17 -5.23
C GLY A 70 -9.92 0.58 -5.97
N GLN A 71 -10.09 0.96 -7.23
CA GLN A 71 -11.16 0.44 -8.09
C GLN A 71 -11.00 -1.08 -8.32
N ALA A 72 -9.76 -1.54 -8.59
CA ALA A 72 -9.49 -2.95 -8.76
C ALA A 72 -9.73 -3.75 -7.46
N ARG A 73 -9.34 -3.20 -6.28
CA ARG A 73 -9.62 -3.85 -4.99
C ARG A 73 -11.12 -3.91 -4.71
N ASN A 74 -11.88 -2.85 -5.01
CA ASN A 74 -13.34 -2.84 -4.89
C ASN A 74 -13.96 -3.91 -5.78
N LEU A 75 -13.57 -3.96 -7.06
CA LEU A 75 -14.07 -4.98 -7.98
C LEU A 75 -13.76 -6.40 -7.48
N GLY A 76 -12.53 -6.67 -7.02
CA GLY A 76 -12.18 -7.96 -6.44
C GLY A 76 -13.01 -8.31 -5.21
N ALA A 77 -13.28 -7.33 -4.33
CA ALA A 77 -14.09 -7.51 -3.14
C ALA A 77 -15.56 -7.88 -3.44
N THR A 78 -16.13 -7.39 -4.56
CA THR A 78 -17.50 -7.79 -4.98
C THR A 78 -17.60 -9.26 -5.42
N HIS A 79 -16.46 -9.87 -5.76
CA HIS A 79 -16.36 -11.28 -6.14
C HIS A 79 -15.96 -12.20 -4.98
N ALA A 80 -15.63 -11.63 -3.81
CA ALA A 80 -15.23 -12.40 -2.63
C ALA A 80 -16.41 -13.16 -2.04
N LEU A 81 -16.16 -14.42 -1.65
CA LEU A 81 -17.15 -15.30 -1.05
C LEU A 81 -17.01 -15.36 0.48
N SER A 82 -15.89 -14.90 1.02
CA SER A 82 -15.60 -14.94 2.46
C SER A 82 -16.09 -13.71 3.20
N GLY A 83 -16.39 -13.88 4.49
CA GLY A 83 -16.59 -12.79 5.44
C GLY A 83 -15.32 -12.02 5.82
N LEU A 84 -14.14 -12.51 5.42
CA LEU A 84 -12.85 -11.85 5.63
C LEU A 84 -12.18 -11.55 4.30
N LEU A 85 -11.70 -10.31 4.14
CA LEU A 85 -10.95 -9.83 2.99
C LEU A 85 -9.51 -9.55 3.38
N ALA A 86 -8.57 -9.98 2.55
CA ALA A 86 -7.17 -9.57 2.61
C ALA A 86 -6.75 -8.97 1.27
N PHE A 87 -6.02 -7.86 1.30
CA PHE A 87 -5.52 -7.18 0.11
C PHE A 87 -4.00 -7.21 0.09
N ILE A 88 -3.44 -7.64 -1.02
CA ILE A 88 -2.00 -7.65 -1.28
C ILE A 88 -1.75 -7.25 -2.73
N ASP A 89 -0.69 -6.48 -3.00
CA ASP A 89 -0.36 -6.10 -4.38
C ASP A 89 0.41 -7.21 -5.10
N ALA A 90 0.28 -7.27 -6.42
CA ALA A 90 0.91 -8.31 -7.26
C ALA A 90 2.45 -8.33 -7.15
N ASP A 91 3.07 -7.19 -6.81
CA ASP A 91 4.52 -7.04 -6.61
C ASP A 91 4.96 -7.20 -5.13
N CYS A 92 4.07 -7.76 -4.31
CA CYS A 92 4.33 -8.11 -2.92
C CYS A 92 4.34 -9.63 -2.74
N VAL A 93 5.25 -10.13 -1.89
CA VAL A 93 5.36 -11.53 -1.51
C VAL A 93 5.09 -11.64 -0.01
N PRO A 94 4.00 -12.30 0.41
CA PRO A 94 3.71 -12.48 1.83
C PRO A 94 4.68 -13.49 2.46
N GLU A 95 5.13 -13.20 3.70
CA GLU A 95 5.88 -14.18 4.48
C GLU A 95 4.95 -15.27 5.04
N SER A 96 5.52 -16.42 5.42
CA SER A 96 4.75 -17.51 6.05
C SER A 96 4.00 -17.01 7.27
N GLY A 97 2.74 -17.43 7.43
CA GLY A 97 1.87 -17.02 8.54
C GLY A 97 1.14 -15.68 8.34
N TRP A 98 1.30 -15.03 7.17
CA TRP A 98 0.66 -13.74 6.89
C TRP A 98 -0.88 -13.80 7.01
N LEU A 99 -1.53 -14.82 6.41
CA LEU A 99 -2.98 -15.00 6.51
C LEU A 99 -3.44 -15.33 7.92
N THR A 100 -2.69 -16.17 8.64
CA THR A 100 -2.96 -16.50 10.05
C THR A 100 -2.90 -15.24 10.92
N ALA A 101 -1.89 -14.40 10.71
CA ALA A 101 -1.75 -13.15 11.44
C ALA A 101 -2.87 -12.14 11.10
N ALA A 102 -3.26 -12.05 9.83
CA ALA A 102 -4.38 -11.23 9.40
C ALA A 102 -5.69 -11.64 10.08
N ARG A 103 -5.97 -12.92 10.09
CA ARG A 103 -7.16 -13.50 10.75
C ARG A 103 -7.13 -13.26 12.25
N ALA A 104 -6.02 -13.55 12.92
CA ALA A 104 -5.88 -13.37 14.36
C ALA A 104 -6.05 -11.89 14.78
N ALA A 105 -5.53 -10.93 14.00
CA ALA A 105 -5.73 -9.52 14.28
C ALA A 105 -7.20 -9.09 14.19
N LEU A 106 -7.94 -9.60 13.19
CA LEU A 106 -9.37 -9.32 13.04
C LEU A 106 -10.19 -10.00 14.13
N GLU A 107 -9.89 -11.25 14.48
CA GLU A 107 -10.53 -11.98 15.60
C GLU A 107 -10.26 -11.28 16.93
N GLY A 108 -9.07 -10.69 17.11
CA GLY A 108 -8.68 -9.90 18.27
C GLY A 108 -9.35 -8.51 18.35
N GLY A 109 -10.29 -8.20 17.45
CA GLY A 109 -11.11 -6.98 17.51
C GLY A 109 -10.66 -5.84 16.61
N ALA A 110 -9.58 -5.97 15.83
CA ALA A 110 -9.23 -4.99 14.82
C ALA A 110 -10.35 -4.84 13.78
N ARG A 111 -10.66 -3.62 13.38
CA ARG A 111 -11.55 -3.35 12.24
C ARG A 111 -10.78 -3.45 10.93
N LEU A 112 -9.58 -2.90 10.90
CA LEU A 112 -8.63 -2.99 9.80
C LEU A 112 -7.27 -3.38 10.37
N ALA A 113 -6.66 -4.42 9.83
CA ALA A 113 -5.32 -4.87 10.18
C ALA A 113 -4.34 -4.64 9.03
N GLY A 114 -3.08 -4.45 9.35
CA GLY A 114 -1.97 -4.38 8.42
C GLY A 114 -0.65 -4.56 9.16
N GLY A 115 0.45 -4.62 8.44
CA GLY A 115 1.73 -4.95 9.07
C GLY A 115 2.95 -4.43 8.30
N PRO A 116 4.13 -4.99 8.59
CA PRO A 116 5.39 -4.58 7.97
C PRO A 116 5.40 -4.76 6.46
N VAL A 117 6.02 -3.78 5.77
CA VAL A 117 6.34 -3.86 4.34
C VAL A 117 7.85 -3.80 4.17
N LEU A 118 8.45 -4.97 3.99
CA LEU A 118 9.89 -5.13 3.82
C LEU A 118 10.30 -5.02 2.35
N HIS A 119 11.57 -4.77 2.11
CA HIS A 119 12.14 -4.82 0.76
C HIS A 119 12.47 -6.26 0.36
N ALA A 120 12.05 -6.66 -0.84
CA ALA A 120 12.34 -7.99 -1.37
C ALA A 120 13.80 -8.13 -1.87
N ARG A 121 14.48 -7.00 -2.14
CA ARG A 121 15.84 -6.94 -2.69
C ARG A 121 16.81 -6.23 -1.73
N PRO A 122 17.24 -6.88 -0.63
CA PRO A 122 17.98 -6.20 0.46
C PRO A 122 19.36 -5.68 0.08
N LEU A 123 19.94 -6.16 -1.01
CA LEU A 123 21.25 -5.74 -1.52
C LEU A 123 21.16 -4.72 -2.68
N HIS A 124 19.94 -4.36 -3.11
CA HIS A 124 19.78 -3.40 -4.21
C HIS A 124 19.52 -1.99 -3.66
N PRO A 125 20.49 -1.05 -3.74
CA PRO A 125 20.43 0.21 -3.02
C PRO A 125 19.23 1.08 -3.41
N ILE A 126 18.84 1.09 -4.70
CA ILE A 126 17.67 1.85 -5.16
C ILE A 126 16.38 1.23 -4.62
N ALA A 127 16.22 -0.11 -4.67
CA ALA A 127 15.01 -0.77 -4.16
C ALA A 127 14.86 -0.62 -2.63
N VAL A 128 15.98 -0.63 -1.90
CA VAL A 128 15.97 -0.34 -0.46
C VAL A 128 15.58 1.10 -0.20
N SER A 129 16.13 2.07 -0.96
CA SER A 129 15.78 3.48 -0.84
C SER A 129 14.31 3.75 -1.17
N ASP A 130 13.77 3.07 -2.19
CA ASP A 130 12.35 3.13 -2.56
C ASP A 130 11.45 2.70 -1.40
N ASN A 131 11.77 1.57 -0.78
CA ASN A 131 11.05 1.06 0.38
C ASN A 131 11.15 2.00 1.59
N LEU A 132 12.35 2.52 1.89
CA LEU A 132 12.56 3.46 3.01
C LEU A 132 11.73 4.73 2.88
N LEU A 133 11.60 5.27 1.67
CA LEU A 133 10.81 6.47 1.42
C LEU A 133 9.30 6.21 1.44
N GLN A 134 8.88 5.03 0.99
CA GLN A 134 7.46 4.69 0.85
C GLN A 134 6.87 4.12 2.14
N PHE A 135 7.61 3.26 2.84
CA PHE A 135 7.11 2.42 3.93
C PHE A 135 7.77 2.70 5.29
N ALA A 136 8.23 3.92 5.54
CA ALA A 136 8.88 4.30 6.79
C ALA A 136 8.04 4.00 8.05
N ASP A 137 6.72 3.96 7.95
CA ASP A 137 5.80 3.67 9.05
C ASP A 137 5.59 2.17 9.30
N PHE A 138 6.10 1.30 8.43
CA PHE A 138 5.84 -0.14 8.45
C PHE A 138 7.12 -0.98 8.58
N PRO A 139 8.08 -0.61 9.47
CA PRO A 139 9.29 -1.39 9.65
C PRO A 139 9.00 -2.70 10.40
N PRO A 140 9.86 -3.73 10.22
CA PRO A 140 9.65 -5.05 10.84
C PRO A 140 9.71 -5.04 12.37
N ASN A 141 10.37 -4.04 12.97
CA ASN A 141 10.56 -3.94 14.41
C ASN A 141 9.55 -3.02 15.11
N ARG A 142 8.59 -2.45 14.37
CA ARG A 142 7.47 -1.74 14.99
C ARG A 142 6.64 -2.72 15.82
N PRO A 143 6.31 -2.39 17.10
CA PRO A 143 5.48 -3.25 17.95
C PRO A 143 4.03 -3.32 17.44
N ASP A 144 3.33 -4.39 17.81
CA ASP A 144 1.89 -4.51 17.63
C ASP A 144 1.16 -3.37 18.32
N GLY A 145 0.03 -2.94 17.78
CA GLY A 145 -0.74 -1.89 18.40
C GLY A 145 -1.46 -0.95 17.42
N PRO A 146 -1.94 0.20 17.90
CA PRO A 146 -2.74 1.11 17.10
C PRO A 146 -1.96 1.70 15.92
N ALA A 147 -2.67 1.93 14.82
CA ALA A 147 -2.15 2.58 13.63
C ALA A 147 -3.05 3.74 13.19
N ARG A 148 -2.51 4.61 12.33
CA ARG A 148 -3.25 5.72 11.72
C ARG A 148 -3.59 5.49 10.26
N TYR A 149 -2.80 4.68 9.59
CA TYR A 149 -3.03 4.26 8.21
C TYR A 149 -2.20 3.02 7.91
N PHE A 150 -2.47 2.39 6.78
CA PHE A 150 -1.72 1.28 6.21
C PHE A 150 -1.49 1.50 4.72
N ALA A 151 -0.50 0.80 4.17
CA ALA A 151 -0.32 0.69 2.74
C ALA A 151 -1.29 -0.33 2.15
N GLY A 152 -1.90 -0.01 1.01
CA GLY A 152 -2.89 -0.85 0.34
C GLY A 152 -2.41 -2.25 -0.03
N CYS A 153 -1.10 -2.44 -0.09
CA CYS A 153 -0.47 -3.73 -0.38
C CYS A 153 -0.41 -4.72 0.80
N ASN A 154 -0.90 -4.35 1.98
CA ASN A 154 -0.86 -5.21 3.17
C ASN A 154 -2.01 -4.86 4.13
N LEU A 155 -3.23 -5.30 3.80
CA LEU A 155 -4.45 -4.99 4.54
C LEU A 155 -5.29 -6.25 4.76
N ALA A 156 -6.04 -6.28 5.89
CA ALA A 156 -7.11 -7.23 6.11
C ALA A 156 -8.27 -6.56 6.86
N ILE A 157 -9.51 -6.90 6.48
CA ILE A 157 -10.74 -6.32 7.04
C ILE A 157 -11.88 -7.34 6.94
N ARG A 158 -12.89 -7.24 7.79
CA ARG A 158 -14.15 -7.99 7.60
C ARG A 158 -14.91 -7.42 6.41
N SER A 159 -15.52 -8.30 5.61
CA SER A 159 -16.34 -7.90 4.47
C SER A 159 -17.48 -6.94 4.87
N ALA A 160 -18.13 -7.20 6.01
CA ALA A 160 -19.17 -6.31 6.54
C ALA A 160 -18.63 -4.91 6.91
N ASP A 161 -17.45 -4.84 7.52
CA ASP A 161 -16.81 -3.56 7.87
C ASP A 161 -16.34 -2.81 6.61
N PHE A 162 -15.83 -3.54 5.59
CA PHE A 162 -15.48 -2.99 4.29
C PHE A 162 -16.68 -2.36 3.58
N GLN A 163 -17.82 -3.06 3.57
CA GLN A 163 -19.07 -2.55 3.01
C GLN A 163 -19.61 -1.35 3.80
N ALA A 164 -19.53 -1.39 5.14
CA ALA A 164 -20.01 -0.32 6.01
C ALA A 164 -19.30 1.02 5.84
N VAL A 165 -18.06 1.01 5.31
CA VAL A 165 -17.32 2.24 4.96
C VAL A 165 -17.40 2.58 3.47
N GLY A 166 -18.09 1.77 2.66
CA GLY A 166 -18.24 1.98 1.21
C GLY A 166 -17.06 1.52 0.36
N GLY A 167 -16.17 0.68 0.92
CA GLY A 167 -14.95 0.22 0.22
C GLY A 167 -13.87 1.30 0.09
N PHE A 168 -12.94 1.08 -0.85
CA PHE A 168 -11.94 2.11 -1.19
C PHE A 168 -12.63 3.28 -1.89
N PRO A 169 -12.39 4.53 -1.46
CA PRO A 169 -12.98 5.70 -2.10
C PRO A 169 -12.51 5.83 -3.56
N ASP A 170 -13.37 6.39 -4.41
CA ASP A 170 -13.05 6.62 -5.82
C ASP A 170 -12.11 7.82 -5.96
N VAL A 171 -10.84 7.57 -5.70
CA VAL A 171 -9.77 8.55 -5.85
C VAL A 171 -9.25 8.47 -7.28
N VAL A 172 -9.50 9.52 -8.08
CA VAL A 172 -9.04 9.62 -9.48
C VAL A 172 -7.54 9.97 -9.55
N LEU A 173 -6.74 9.35 -8.68
CA LEU A 173 -5.28 9.53 -8.59
C LEU A 173 -4.60 8.17 -8.51
N PRO A 174 -3.36 8.04 -9.01
CA PRO A 174 -2.64 6.77 -9.01
C PRO A 174 -2.23 6.26 -7.61
N ALA A 175 -2.43 7.04 -6.56
CA ALA A 175 -2.13 6.65 -5.18
C ALA A 175 -2.91 7.50 -4.17
N GLY A 176 -3.07 7.00 -2.93
CA GLY A 176 -3.70 7.68 -1.81
C GLY A 176 -5.09 7.16 -1.45
N GLU A 177 -5.60 6.20 -2.21
CA GLU A 177 -6.84 5.48 -1.95
C GLU A 177 -6.78 4.73 -0.61
N ASP A 178 -5.61 4.18 -0.28
CA ASP A 178 -5.35 3.45 0.96
C ASP A 178 -5.39 4.38 2.19
N THR A 179 -4.78 5.56 2.10
CA THR A 179 -4.82 6.56 3.17
C THR A 179 -6.25 7.06 3.39
N SER A 180 -6.98 7.31 2.31
CA SER A 180 -8.38 7.75 2.36
C SER A 180 -9.30 6.65 2.91
N PHE A 181 -9.07 5.40 2.52
CA PHE A 181 -9.77 4.24 3.07
C PHE A 181 -9.54 4.09 4.58
N CYS A 182 -8.28 4.15 5.03
CA CYS A 182 -7.96 4.11 6.45
C CYS A 182 -8.63 5.26 7.22
N ALA A 183 -8.69 6.46 6.65
CA ALA A 183 -9.38 7.60 7.25
C ALA A 183 -10.88 7.35 7.40
N ALA A 184 -11.53 6.75 6.40
CA ALA A 184 -12.95 6.37 6.46
C ALA A 184 -13.21 5.32 7.56
N VAL A 185 -12.33 4.31 7.69
CA VAL A 185 -12.41 3.32 8.78
C VAL A 185 -12.26 3.99 10.15
N LEU A 186 -11.29 4.90 10.33
CA LEU A 186 -11.07 5.61 11.60
C LEU A 186 -12.20 6.59 11.93
N ALA A 187 -12.81 7.22 10.94
CA ALA A 187 -13.97 8.10 11.15
C ALA A 187 -15.18 7.31 11.68
N ARG A 188 -15.36 6.07 11.20
CA ARG A 188 -16.43 5.17 11.63
C ARG A 188 -16.13 4.49 12.96
N TRP A 189 -14.87 4.07 13.17
CA TRP A 189 -14.41 3.37 14.37
C TRP A 189 -13.07 3.95 14.84
N PRO A 190 -13.07 4.97 15.72
CA PRO A 190 -11.86 5.52 16.29
C PRO A 190 -11.03 4.41 16.97
N GLY A 191 -9.73 4.34 16.63
CA GLY A 191 -8.84 3.29 17.16
C GLY A 191 -8.97 1.91 16.47
N GLY A 192 -9.80 1.78 15.44
CA GLY A 192 -10.08 0.50 14.77
C GLY A 192 -8.94 -0.08 13.92
N LEU A 193 -7.83 0.66 13.72
CA LEU A 193 -6.66 0.19 12.98
C LEU A 193 -5.64 -0.46 13.90
N HIS A 194 -5.25 -1.71 13.59
CA HIS A 194 -4.26 -2.46 14.37
C HIS A 194 -3.09 -2.93 13.50
N PHE A 195 -1.88 -2.48 13.86
CA PHE A 195 -0.64 -2.96 13.26
C PHE A 195 -0.27 -4.31 13.87
N SER A 196 -0.15 -5.34 13.05
CA SER A 196 0.33 -6.67 13.44
C SER A 196 1.71 -6.93 12.85
N ARG A 197 2.71 -7.07 13.71
CA ARG A 197 4.09 -7.35 13.34
C ARG A 197 4.25 -8.66 12.57
N ALA A 198 3.31 -9.58 12.74
CA ALA A 198 3.31 -10.88 12.07
C ALA A 198 2.74 -10.82 10.64
N MET A 199 1.99 -9.76 10.28
CA MET A 199 1.47 -9.56 8.91
C MET A 199 2.56 -9.00 7.98
N ARG A 200 3.57 -9.79 7.64
CA ARG A 200 4.77 -9.33 6.91
C ARG A 200 4.65 -9.60 5.42
N VAL A 201 4.92 -8.58 4.62
CA VAL A 201 5.04 -8.70 3.16
C VAL A 201 6.38 -8.14 2.68
N ARG A 202 6.91 -8.65 1.56
CA ARG A 202 8.11 -8.15 0.88
C ARG A 202 7.71 -7.49 -0.42
N HIS A 203 7.92 -6.21 -0.55
CA HIS A 203 7.65 -5.43 -1.76
C HIS A 203 8.88 -5.38 -2.66
N THR A 204 8.68 -5.58 -3.96
CA THR A 204 9.79 -5.69 -4.93
C THR A 204 10.55 -4.37 -5.11
N GLY A 205 9.85 -3.24 -5.12
CA GLY A 205 10.44 -1.90 -5.27
C GLY A 205 10.95 -1.61 -6.69
N ARG A 206 11.35 -0.37 -6.91
CA ARG A 206 11.94 0.11 -8.17
C ARG A 206 13.43 -0.15 -8.16
N THR A 207 13.97 -0.60 -9.28
CA THR A 207 15.39 -0.97 -9.40
C THR A 207 16.21 0.01 -10.25
N THR A 208 15.56 0.90 -11.00
CA THR A 208 16.24 1.94 -11.77
C THR A 208 16.05 3.31 -11.15
N PHE A 209 17.07 4.16 -11.22
CA PHE A 209 17.04 5.48 -10.60
C PHE A 209 15.94 6.38 -11.22
N GLY A 210 15.75 6.31 -12.54
CA GLY A 210 14.69 7.06 -13.22
C GLY A 210 13.29 6.65 -12.77
N ALA A 211 13.00 5.34 -12.68
CA ALA A 211 11.72 4.83 -12.19
C ALA A 211 11.48 5.20 -10.72
N PHE A 212 12.52 5.16 -9.89
CA PHE A 212 12.49 5.58 -8.49
C PHE A 212 12.11 7.06 -8.35
N LEU A 213 12.77 7.96 -9.07
CA LEU A 213 12.47 9.39 -9.03
C LEU A 213 11.05 9.70 -9.54
N HIS A 214 10.66 9.08 -10.67
CA HIS A 214 9.32 9.22 -11.22
C HIS A 214 8.23 8.78 -10.24
N HIS A 215 8.43 7.62 -9.62
CA HIS A 215 7.51 7.07 -8.62
C HIS A 215 7.33 8.02 -7.44
N HIS A 216 8.42 8.51 -6.84
CA HIS A 216 8.32 9.43 -5.72
C HIS A 216 7.75 10.79 -6.10
N ALA A 217 8.01 11.29 -7.30
CA ALA A 217 7.35 12.49 -7.82
C ALA A 217 5.83 12.31 -7.96
N THR A 218 5.38 11.14 -8.44
CA THR A 218 3.95 10.79 -8.54
C THR A 218 3.30 10.67 -7.17
N PHE A 219 3.95 9.98 -6.23
CA PHE A 219 3.45 9.86 -4.84
C PHE A 219 3.36 11.23 -4.16
N GLY A 220 4.37 12.08 -4.35
CA GLY A 220 4.34 13.44 -3.86
C GLY A 220 3.15 14.22 -4.43
N TYR A 221 2.92 14.14 -5.74
CA TYR A 221 1.78 14.78 -6.39
C TYR A 221 0.44 14.34 -5.81
N CYS A 222 0.21 13.05 -5.71
CA CYS A 222 -1.02 12.51 -5.13
C CYS A 222 -1.21 12.98 -3.69
N ARG A 223 -0.13 12.97 -2.89
CA ARG A 223 -0.19 13.45 -1.49
C ARG A 223 -0.50 14.93 -1.38
N GLY A 224 0.01 15.76 -2.29
CA GLY A 224 -0.30 17.19 -2.36
C GLY A 224 -1.75 17.43 -2.77
N ALA A 225 -2.21 16.72 -3.81
CA ALA A 225 -3.59 16.84 -4.34
C ALA A 225 -4.65 16.40 -3.33
N LEU A 226 -4.38 15.35 -2.53
CA LEU A 226 -5.30 14.85 -1.50
C LEU A 226 -5.26 15.61 -0.18
N ASN A 227 -4.38 16.60 -0.03
CA ASN A 227 -4.22 17.32 1.23
C ASN A 227 -5.25 18.46 1.35
N LEU A 228 -6.52 18.09 1.45
CA LEU A 228 -7.67 19.00 1.51
C LEU A 228 -7.79 19.79 2.82
N HIS A 229 -7.06 19.35 3.88
CA HIS A 229 -7.12 19.95 5.22
C HIS A 229 -6.19 21.17 5.41
N LEU A 230 -5.39 21.51 4.38
CA LEU A 230 -4.54 22.71 4.47
C LEU A 230 -5.33 23.95 4.14
N GLU A 231 -5.16 24.98 4.99
CA GLU A 231 -5.67 26.32 4.73
C GLU A 231 -5.09 26.89 3.41
N PRO A 232 -5.83 27.79 2.70
CA PRO A 232 -5.38 28.36 1.43
C PRO A 232 -3.96 28.95 1.48
N TRP A 233 -3.62 29.65 2.56
CA TRP A 233 -2.28 30.22 2.75
C TRP A 233 -1.21 29.14 2.93
N GLN A 234 -1.50 28.05 3.63
CA GLN A 234 -0.58 26.92 3.79
C GLN A 234 -0.30 26.24 2.45
N ARG A 235 -1.32 26.10 1.59
CA ARG A 235 -1.18 25.57 0.24
C ARG A 235 -0.30 26.47 -0.62
N ARG A 236 -0.55 27.79 -0.62
CA ARG A 236 0.26 28.77 -1.36
C ARG A 236 1.73 28.71 -0.94
N TRP A 237 2.00 28.73 0.36
CA TRP A 237 3.35 28.61 0.90
C TRP A 237 3.99 27.26 0.55
N GLY A 238 3.32 26.15 0.77
CA GLY A 238 3.79 24.80 0.44
C GLY A 238 4.05 24.60 -1.06
N ALA A 239 3.29 25.29 -1.92
CA ALA A 239 3.46 25.26 -3.37
C ALA A 239 4.63 26.14 -3.88
N HIS A 240 5.17 27.04 -3.07
CA HIS A 240 6.26 27.94 -3.48
C HIS A 240 7.56 27.17 -3.80
N PRO A 241 8.29 27.50 -4.87
CA PRO A 241 9.53 26.79 -5.26
C PRO A 241 10.58 26.71 -4.16
N LEU A 242 10.78 27.78 -3.42
CA LEU A 242 11.78 27.84 -2.33
C LEU A 242 11.44 26.95 -1.12
N MET A 243 10.22 26.39 -1.06
CA MET A 243 9.83 25.49 0.04
C MET A 243 10.20 24.02 -0.22
N ALA A 244 10.67 23.67 -1.42
CA ALA A 244 11.04 22.28 -1.72
C ALA A 244 12.09 21.70 -0.76
N PRO A 245 13.17 22.40 -0.40
CA PRO A 245 14.13 21.91 0.59
C PRO A 245 13.52 21.67 1.96
N SER A 246 12.65 22.59 2.44
CA SER A 246 11.99 22.47 3.74
C SER A 246 11.01 21.28 3.77
N VAL A 247 10.26 21.06 2.69
CA VAL A 247 9.35 19.93 2.53
C VAL A 247 10.14 18.60 2.51
N ALA A 248 11.25 18.55 1.76
CA ALA A 248 12.14 17.39 1.71
C ALA A 248 12.79 17.11 3.08
N ALA A 249 13.29 18.15 3.77
CA ALA A 249 13.89 18.03 5.10
C ALA A 249 12.88 17.55 6.15
N LYS A 250 11.65 18.07 6.13
CA LYS A 250 10.57 17.60 7.02
C LYS A 250 10.26 16.12 6.81
N ARG A 251 10.21 15.66 5.54
CA ARG A 251 9.99 14.25 5.24
C ARG A 251 11.17 13.39 5.67
N LEU A 252 12.41 13.84 5.46
CA LEU A 252 13.60 13.14 5.94
C LEU A 252 13.58 13.01 7.47
N SER A 253 13.33 14.09 8.19
CA SER A 253 13.23 14.08 9.66
C SER A 253 12.18 13.09 10.16
N TYR A 254 11.04 13.01 9.44
CA TYR A 254 10.00 12.03 9.74
C TYR A 254 10.50 10.58 9.57
N ILE A 255 11.16 10.26 8.45
CA ILE A 255 11.71 8.92 8.17
C ILE A 255 12.77 8.53 9.21
N LEU A 256 13.69 9.46 9.52
CA LEU A 256 14.73 9.24 10.54
C LEU A 256 14.12 9.05 11.94
N GLY A 257 13.10 9.84 12.27
CA GLY A 257 12.35 9.69 13.52
C GLY A 257 11.67 8.33 13.67
N ARG A 258 11.08 7.79 12.58
CA ARG A 258 10.51 6.44 12.58
C ARG A 258 11.58 5.36 12.74
N GLY A 259 12.70 5.50 12.03
CA GLY A 259 13.85 4.61 12.19
C GLY A 259 14.40 4.64 13.63
N TRP A 260 14.52 5.83 14.21
CA TRP A 260 14.92 6.01 15.61
C TRP A 260 13.96 5.34 16.59
N GLN A 261 12.67 5.51 16.38
CA GLN A 261 11.62 5.02 17.26
C GLN A 261 11.48 3.49 17.24
N TRP A 262 11.57 2.89 16.03
CA TRP A 262 11.16 1.49 15.87
C TRP A 262 12.22 0.57 15.28
N ASP A 263 13.15 1.09 14.44
CA ASP A 263 14.11 0.25 13.73
C ASP A 263 15.43 0.94 13.46
N ARG A 264 16.43 0.70 14.31
CA ARG A 264 17.78 1.26 14.20
C ARG A 264 18.52 0.81 12.93
N TRP A 265 18.19 -0.37 12.41
CA TRP A 265 18.74 -0.83 11.13
C TRP A 265 18.18 -0.05 9.94
N GLN A 266 16.87 0.27 9.98
CA GLN A 266 16.27 1.17 8.99
C GLN A 266 16.90 2.56 9.07
N LEU A 267 17.14 3.09 10.26
CA LEU A 267 17.85 4.35 10.45
C LEU A 267 19.24 4.31 9.84
N ALA A 268 20.05 3.29 10.18
CA ALA A 268 21.41 3.13 9.66
C ALA A 268 21.43 3.01 8.13
N ARG A 269 20.53 2.22 7.54
CA ARG A 269 20.38 2.10 6.08
C ARG A 269 20.00 3.43 5.44
N THR A 270 19.10 4.20 6.06
CA THR A 270 18.72 5.53 5.55
C THR A 270 19.93 6.46 5.52
N MET A 271 20.77 6.45 6.56
CA MET A 271 21.98 7.28 6.62
C MET A 271 23.00 6.89 5.54
N VAL A 272 23.24 5.60 5.34
CA VAL A 272 24.15 5.09 4.30
C VAL A 272 23.64 5.41 2.90
N LEU A 273 22.33 5.35 2.68
CA LEU A 273 21.69 5.56 1.38
C LEU A 273 21.26 7.01 1.13
N LEU A 274 21.67 7.98 1.94
CA LEU A 274 21.37 9.41 1.73
C LEU A 274 21.65 9.89 0.30
N PRO A 275 22.74 9.48 -0.38
CA PRO A 275 22.98 9.88 -1.76
C PRO A 275 21.87 9.50 -2.75
N ILE A 276 21.08 8.45 -2.47
CA ILE A 276 19.91 8.02 -3.26
C ILE A 276 18.63 8.59 -2.66
N VAL A 277 18.50 8.55 -1.34
CA VAL A 277 17.31 9.00 -0.59
C VAL A 277 17.04 10.49 -0.83
N VAL A 278 18.07 11.35 -0.78
CA VAL A 278 17.92 12.80 -0.94
C VAL A 278 17.33 13.18 -2.31
N PRO A 279 17.84 12.72 -3.45
CA PRO A 279 17.19 12.95 -4.74
C PRO A 279 15.73 12.49 -4.78
N GLY A 280 15.40 11.33 -4.19
CA GLY A 280 14.03 10.83 -4.07
C GLY A 280 13.12 11.76 -3.27
N LEU A 281 13.64 12.33 -2.16
CA LEU A 281 12.92 13.32 -1.35
C LEU A 281 12.65 14.61 -2.12
N PHE A 282 13.59 15.09 -2.92
CA PHE A 282 13.39 16.27 -3.78
C PHE A 282 12.38 15.97 -4.90
N ALA A 283 12.42 14.78 -5.50
CA ALA A 283 11.42 14.34 -6.48
C ALA A 283 10.02 14.34 -5.83
N TRP A 284 9.90 13.77 -4.64
CA TRP A 284 8.66 13.75 -3.86
C TRP A 284 8.19 15.18 -3.52
N ALA A 285 9.06 16.04 -3.01
CA ALA A 285 8.72 17.43 -2.66
C ALA A 285 8.28 18.24 -3.89
N SER A 286 8.93 18.03 -5.03
CA SER A 286 8.54 18.64 -6.30
C SER A 286 7.14 18.20 -6.73
N GLY A 287 6.85 16.90 -6.65
CA GLY A 287 5.52 16.35 -6.90
C GLY A 287 4.49 16.93 -5.95
N PHE A 288 4.74 16.91 -4.65
CA PHE A 288 3.86 17.44 -3.60
C PHE A 288 3.44 18.89 -3.87
N ARG A 289 4.39 19.73 -4.22
CA ARG A 289 4.13 21.12 -4.57
C ARG A 289 3.26 21.28 -5.81
N ARG A 290 3.46 20.45 -6.85
CA ARG A 290 2.59 20.43 -8.03
C ARG A 290 1.18 19.99 -7.67
N GLY A 291 1.04 18.95 -6.81
CA GLY A 291 -0.24 18.47 -6.33
C GLY A 291 -1.04 19.54 -5.55
N LEU A 292 -0.35 20.34 -4.71
CA LEU A 292 -1.00 21.45 -3.99
C LEU A 292 -1.59 22.52 -4.92
N ARG A 293 -1.04 22.68 -6.13
CA ARG A 293 -1.52 23.64 -7.14
C ARG A 293 -2.64 23.07 -8.01
N ALA A 294 -2.77 21.75 -8.09
CA ALA A 294 -3.70 21.10 -9.00
C ALA A 294 -5.16 21.11 -8.51
N ILE A 295 -5.41 21.56 -7.27
CA ILE A 295 -6.75 21.66 -6.70
C ILE A 295 -7.29 23.06 -7.06
N PRO A 296 -8.39 23.16 -7.84
CA PRO A 296 -9.04 24.44 -8.09
C PRO A 296 -9.50 25.07 -6.77
N GLU A 297 -9.37 26.40 -6.65
CA GLU A 297 -9.87 27.18 -5.50
C GLU A 297 -11.42 27.12 -5.35
N ALA A 298 -12.13 26.41 -6.24
CA ALA A 298 -13.58 26.41 -6.41
C ALA A 298 -14.31 25.21 -5.77
N THR A 299 -13.78 24.63 -4.66
CA THR A 299 -14.52 23.65 -3.87
C THR A 299 -14.51 24.09 -2.39
N GLN A 300 -15.04 25.29 -2.16
CA GLN A 300 -15.43 25.77 -0.83
C GLN A 300 -16.94 25.78 -0.72
#